data_7a52021081e81ffb5fca10d34877b94f
#
_entry.id   7a52021081e81ffb5fca10d34877b94f
#
_cell.length_a   1.000
_cell.length_b   1.000
_cell.length_c   1.000
_cell.angle_alpha   90.00
_cell.angle_beta   90.00
_cell.angle_gamma   90.00
#
_symmetry.space_group_name_H-M   'P 1'
#
loop_
_entity.id
_entity.type
_entity.pdbx_description
1 polymer ?
#
loop_
_entity_poly.entity_id
_entity_poly.type
_entity_poly.pdbx_seq_one_letter_code
_entity_poly.pdbx_strand_id
1 'polypeptide(L)'
;MGATKEITLQNDEARKAAFEVFKQHCSGQRTNTSLSVIEVLRKTHPDHHVTAVLPTSCSLLEYAAAGKATATFDGNDEGFDILRSWKSVGKGLEKRDHPGRLQDSVSFGRYAYTWEGREFIVYEVEWTELLRSPTQLYFVLAVRTGANVAAGDPHCADTDALLLAAGKWTSQLHDEIYVFDNGYWAKNRELWTVVQGSSWDEVILDPGMKTQLIEDVQGFFDSQAMYKELAVPWKRGIIFHGVPGNGKTISIKALMSSLYARPDAIPSLYVKSFEACKGPQYSIRSIFSQARQSAPCLLIFEDLDSLVTDETRSYFLNEVDGLESNDGILMIGSTNHLDRLDPAISKRPSRFDRKYHFKLPGEQERVAYAAFWKKKLAENHKIEFPMELFSIIGELTEGFSFAYLKELFVMALLTVARGGPVPEEEVVEPAGPVERAAGAMDAEPAAGNEKVDMNGGENEATEAEKVEAPVKKRTMPEVEIPEELRENVLLKVIKHQIRTLLEEMDNTKEDDWPSEREKPARGVRPCPMDALSFM
;
A
#
# COMPACT_ATOMS: atom_id res chain seq x y z
N MET A 1 31.60 -42.86 -1.50
CA MET A 1 30.55 -42.92 -2.52
C MET A 1 29.32 -43.52 -1.87
N GLY A 2 28.51 -42.70 -1.25
CA GLY A 2 27.25 -43.14 -0.66
C GLY A 2 26.19 -43.05 -1.76
N ALA A 3 25.60 -44.17 -2.10
CA ALA A 3 24.45 -44.23 -2.99
C ALA A 3 23.31 -43.46 -2.32
N THR A 4 22.90 -42.38 -2.93
CA THR A 4 21.63 -41.72 -2.65
C THR A 4 20.55 -42.78 -2.89
N LYS A 5 19.92 -43.29 -1.83
CA LYS A 5 18.71 -44.07 -1.97
C LYS A 5 17.67 -43.20 -2.59
N GLU A 6 17.35 -43.44 -3.86
CA GLU A 6 16.15 -42.86 -4.49
C GLU A 6 14.96 -43.26 -3.62
N ILE A 7 14.19 -42.26 -3.23
CA ILE A 7 12.89 -42.48 -2.59
C ILE A 7 12.03 -43.18 -3.63
N THR A 8 11.95 -44.48 -3.52
CA THR A 8 11.08 -45.28 -4.37
C THR A 8 9.67 -45.11 -3.82
N LEU A 9 8.89 -44.25 -4.48
CA LEU A 9 7.45 -44.11 -4.25
C LEU A 9 6.73 -45.40 -4.70
N GLN A 10 7.03 -46.52 -4.00
CA GLN A 10 6.68 -47.86 -4.45
C GLN A 10 5.22 -48.26 -4.28
N ASN A 11 4.30 -47.33 -3.98
CA ASN A 11 2.90 -47.73 -3.82
C ASN A 11 1.98 -46.99 -4.79
N ASP A 12 2.09 -47.30 -6.08
CA ASP A 12 1.20 -46.80 -7.13
C ASP A 12 -0.27 -47.17 -6.89
N GLU A 13 -0.54 -48.34 -6.31
CA GLU A 13 -1.90 -48.74 -5.95
C GLU A 13 -2.48 -47.87 -4.84
N ALA A 14 -1.71 -47.46 -3.86
CA ALA A 14 -2.17 -46.56 -2.80
C ALA A 14 -2.53 -45.19 -3.34
N ARG A 15 -1.72 -44.64 -4.25
CA ARG A 15 -2.01 -43.36 -4.90
C ARG A 15 -3.28 -43.43 -5.74
N LYS A 16 -3.42 -44.47 -6.59
CA LYS A 16 -4.59 -44.69 -7.41
C LYS A 16 -5.85 -44.83 -6.56
N ALA A 17 -5.79 -45.58 -5.45
CA ALA A 17 -6.90 -45.72 -4.52
C ALA A 17 -7.29 -44.40 -3.87
N ALA A 18 -6.33 -43.59 -3.42
CA ALA A 18 -6.58 -42.28 -2.83
C ALA A 18 -7.23 -41.32 -3.83
N PHE A 19 -6.76 -41.31 -5.09
CA PHE A 19 -7.30 -40.47 -6.16
C PHE A 19 -8.71 -40.90 -6.57
N GLU A 20 -8.98 -42.21 -6.69
CA GLU A 20 -10.32 -42.71 -7.03
C GLU A 20 -11.36 -42.34 -5.95
N VAL A 21 -11.00 -42.41 -4.67
CA VAL A 21 -11.90 -41.96 -3.61
C VAL A 21 -12.13 -40.46 -3.64
N PHE A 22 -11.08 -39.67 -3.89
CA PHE A 22 -11.22 -38.22 -4.10
C PHE A 22 -12.18 -37.93 -5.25
N LYS A 23 -12.04 -38.61 -6.38
CA LYS A 23 -12.87 -38.49 -7.57
C LYS A 23 -14.34 -38.87 -7.30
N GLN A 24 -14.57 -39.98 -6.59
CA GLN A 24 -15.90 -40.42 -6.17
C GLN A 24 -16.54 -39.42 -5.20
N HIS A 25 -15.75 -38.85 -4.27
CA HIS A 25 -16.23 -37.84 -3.33
C HIS A 25 -16.57 -36.53 -4.03
N CYS A 26 -15.94 -36.20 -5.16
CA CYS A 26 -16.26 -35.02 -5.95
C CYS A 26 -17.66 -35.08 -6.63
N SER A 27 -18.21 -36.25 -6.83
CA SER A 27 -19.54 -36.46 -7.47
C SER A 27 -20.70 -36.61 -6.48
N GLY A 28 -20.42 -36.71 -5.17
CA GLY A 28 -21.42 -36.92 -4.12
C GLY A 28 -21.74 -35.66 -3.31
N GLN A 29 -22.72 -35.79 -2.39
CA GLN A 29 -22.97 -34.75 -1.40
C GLN A 29 -21.81 -34.69 -0.41
N ARG A 30 -21.11 -33.53 -0.38
CA ARG A 30 -19.92 -33.35 0.45
C ARG A 30 -20.31 -32.82 1.81
N THR A 31 -19.94 -33.54 2.86
CA THR A 31 -20.16 -33.12 4.26
C THR A 31 -18.83 -32.85 4.99
N ASN A 32 -17.75 -33.59 4.68
CA ASN A 32 -16.43 -33.39 5.26
C ASN A 32 -15.35 -34.05 4.40
N THR A 33 -14.86 -33.31 3.40
CA THR A 33 -13.85 -33.82 2.46
C THR A 33 -12.51 -34.10 3.16
N SER A 34 -12.10 -33.28 4.12
CA SER A 34 -10.88 -33.46 4.90
C SER A 34 -10.86 -34.81 5.62
N LEU A 35 -11.95 -35.17 6.29
CA LEU A 35 -12.06 -36.45 6.99
C LEU A 35 -11.97 -37.64 6.02
N SER A 36 -12.67 -37.55 4.89
CA SER A 36 -12.66 -38.61 3.86
C SER A 36 -11.24 -38.84 3.31
N VAL A 37 -10.50 -37.76 3.03
CA VAL A 37 -9.12 -37.86 2.56
C VAL A 37 -8.22 -38.49 3.64
N ILE A 38 -8.33 -38.05 4.88
CA ILE A 38 -7.53 -38.63 5.99
C ILE A 38 -7.81 -40.13 6.14
N GLU A 39 -9.06 -40.56 6.08
CA GLU A 39 -9.41 -41.99 6.19
C GLU A 39 -8.83 -42.80 5.04
N VAL A 40 -8.86 -42.29 3.83
CA VAL A 40 -8.29 -42.94 2.66
C VAL A 40 -6.77 -43.03 2.81
N LEU A 41 -6.10 -41.94 3.15
CA LEU A 41 -4.65 -41.91 3.30
C LEU A 41 -4.18 -42.89 4.42
N ARG A 42 -4.93 -43.01 5.51
CA ARG A 42 -4.63 -43.98 6.56
C ARG A 42 -4.80 -45.44 6.11
N LYS A 43 -5.78 -45.70 5.22
CA LYS A 43 -5.98 -47.05 4.65
C LYS A 43 -4.93 -47.38 3.60
N THR A 44 -4.54 -46.41 2.77
CA THR A 44 -3.58 -46.63 1.70
C THR A 44 -2.14 -46.59 2.15
N HIS A 45 -1.86 -45.94 3.29
CA HIS A 45 -0.53 -45.86 3.91
C HIS A 45 -0.58 -46.31 5.39
N PRO A 46 -0.85 -47.60 5.67
CA PRO A 46 -1.06 -48.09 7.05
C PRO A 46 0.17 -47.88 7.95
N ASP A 47 1.37 -47.88 7.37
CA ASP A 47 2.64 -47.71 8.08
C ASP A 47 3.01 -46.22 8.29
N HIS A 48 2.17 -45.30 7.86
CA HIS A 48 2.45 -43.85 7.99
C HIS A 48 1.52 -43.18 9.00
N HIS A 49 2.04 -42.16 9.64
CA HIS A 49 1.24 -41.17 10.35
C HIS A 49 0.79 -40.07 9.37
N VAL A 50 -0.45 -39.60 9.49
CA VAL A 50 -1.03 -38.58 8.63
C VAL A 50 -1.33 -37.33 9.46
N THR A 51 -0.69 -36.21 9.13
CA THR A 51 -0.93 -34.90 9.73
C THR A 51 -1.47 -33.96 8.66
N ALA A 52 -2.60 -33.29 8.91
CA ALA A 52 -3.17 -32.28 8.01
C ALA A 52 -2.77 -30.87 8.45
N VAL A 53 -2.40 -30.00 7.50
CA VAL A 53 -2.01 -28.62 7.79
C VAL A 53 -2.48 -27.66 6.69
N LEU A 54 -2.84 -26.43 7.09
CA LEU A 54 -3.21 -25.36 6.16
C LEU A 54 -1.96 -24.76 5.50
N PRO A 55 -1.93 -24.59 4.17
CA PRO A 55 -0.83 -23.90 3.46
C PRO A 55 -0.58 -22.49 3.98
N THR A 56 -1.63 -21.79 4.41
CA THR A 56 -1.53 -20.43 4.96
C THR A 56 -0.75 -20.35 6.27
N SER A 57 -0.73 -21.43 7.04
CA SER A 57 0.05 -21.51 8.29
C SER A 57 1.41 -22.19 8.10
N CYS A 58 1.51 -23.03 7.07
CA CYS A 58 2.72 -23.80 6.80
C CYS A 58 2.84 -24.11 5.30
N SER A 59 3.48 -23.22 4.55
CA SER A 59 3.64 -23.34 3.09
C SER A 59 4.81 -24.26 2.74
N LEU A 60 4.58 -25.58 2.78
CA LEU A 60 5.61 -26.60 2.56
C LEU A 60 6.26 -26.50 1.19
N LEU A 61 5.48 -26.22 0.15
CA LEU A 61 6.01 -26.13 -1.23
C LEU A 61 6.84 -24.87 -1.45
N GLU A 62 6.43 -23.72 -0.87
CA GLU A 62 7.25 -22.50 -0.89
C GLU A 62 8.52 -22.66 -0.05
N TYR A 63 8.43 -23.36 1.09
CA TYR A 63 9.58 -23.68 1.92
C TYR A 63 10.62 -24.51 1.16
N ALA A 64 10.15 -25.48 0.36
CA ALA A 64 11.01 -26.27 -0.53
C ALA A 64 11.55 -25.42 -1.68
N ALA A 65 10.72 -24.58 -2.33
CA ALA A 65 11.14 -23.66 -3.40
C ALA A 65 12.22 -22.67 -2.92
N ALA A 66 12.20 -22.29 -1.64
CA ALA A 66 13.24 -21.48 -1.01
C ALA A 66 14.53 -22.26 -0.68
N GLY A 67 14.65 -23.53 -1.12
CA GLY A 67 15.83 -24.38 -0.90
C GLY A 67 16.00 -24.88 0.54
N LYS A 68 14.95 -24.81 1.37
CA LYS A 68 14.97 -25.27 2.76
C LYS A 68 14.59 -26.74 2.90
N ALA A 69 13.97 -27.32 1.88
CA ALA A 69 13.60 -28.71 1.73
C ALA A 69 13.65 -29.08 0.26
N THR A 70 13.39 -30.35 -0.08
CA THR A 70 13.23 -30.80 -1.47
C THR A 70 11.83 -31.35 -1.64
N ALA A 71 11.09 -30.88 -2.64
CA ALA A 71 9.79 -31.38 -3.02
C ALA A 71 9.82 -31.79 -4.50
N THR A 72 9.54 -33.05 -4.79
CA THR A 72 9.46 -33.57 -6.17
C THR A 72 8.04 -34.03 -6.44
N PHE A 73 7.39 -33.40 -7.43
CA PHE A 73 6.05 -33.79 -7.85
C PHE A 73 6.07 -35.18 -8.47
N ASP A 74 5.17 -36.04 -8.02
CA ASP A 74 4.99 -37.37 -8.56
C ASP A 74 3.91 -37.35 -9.67
N GLY A 75 4.36 -37.12 -10.89
CA GLY A 75 3.52 -36.98 -12.08
C GLY A 75 3.56 -38.17 -13.02
N ASN A 76 4.17 -39.28 -12.61
CA ASN A 76 4.44 -40.40 -13.52
C ASN A 76 3.21 -41.28 -13.83
N ASP A 77 2.03 -40.95 -13.27
CA ASP A 77 0.83 -41.77 -13.44
C ASP A 77 -0.46 -40.92 -13.40
N GLU A 78 -1.63 -41.53 -13.70
CA GLU A 78 -2.94 -40.87 -13.81
C GLU A 78 -3.59 -40.39 -12.49
N GLY A 79 -2.88 -40.45 -11.37
CA GLY A 79 -3.41 -40.15 -10.03
C GLY A 79 -3.23 -38.71 -9.58
N PHE A 80 -3.51 -37.72 -10.44
CA PHE A 80 -3.47 -36.30 -10.08
C PHE A 80 -4.55 -35.48 -10.82
N ASP A 81 -4.87 -34.32 -10.30
CA ASP A 81 -5.77 -33.33 -10.91
C ASP A 81 -5.05 -31.98 -10.94
N ILE A 82 -4.67 -31.56 -12.15
CA ILE A 82 -3.93 -30.31 -12.40
C ILE A 82 -4.63 -29.52 -13.49
N LEU A 83 -4.96 -28.26 -13.17
CA LEU A 83 -5.43 -27.28 -14.13
C LEU A 83 -4.25 -26.43 -14.60
N ARG A 84 -3.90 -26.53 -15.87
CA ARG A 84 -2.88 -25.69 -16.49
C ARG A 84 -3.48 -24.43 -17.07
N SER A 85 -3.05 -23.27 -16.59
CA SER A 85 -3.51 -21.97 -17.04
C SER A 85 -2.37 -21.13 -17.63
N TRP A 86 -2.70 -20.27 -18.57
CA TRP A 86 -1.77 -19.27 -19.08
C TRP A 86 -1.87 -18.00 -18.24
N LYS A 87 -0.74 -17.45 -17.84
CA LYS A 87 -0.65 -16.14 -17.18
C LYS A 87 0.23 -15.18 -17.96
N SER A 88 -0.24 -13.97 -18.13
CA SER A 88 0.54 -12.88 -18.70
C SER A 88 1.71 -12.53 -17.78
N VAL A 89 2.88 -12.29 -18.34
CA VAL A 89 4.07 -11.81 -17.64
C VAL A 89 4.31 -10.36 -18.03
N GLY A 90 4.62 -9.52 -17.06
CA GLY A 90 4.90 -8.09 -17.28
C GLY A 90 3.67 -7.18 -17.17
N LYS A 91 3.94 -5.89 -17.02
CA LYS A 91 2.95 -4.81 -16.96
C LYS A 91 3.09 -3.92 -18.21
N GLY A 92 1.98 -3.37 -18.69
CA GLY A 92 2.00 -2.40 -19.79
C GLY A 92 2.28 -2.97 -21.18
N LEU A 93 3.08 -2.26 -21.98
CA LEU A 93 3.38 -2.59 -23.37
C LEU A 93 4.24 -3.85 -23.52
N GLU A 94 5.08 -4.16 -22.52
CA GLU A 94 5.90 -5.38 -22.49
C GLU A 94 5.06 -6.66 -22.58
N LYS A 95 3.78 -6.60 -22.21
CA LYS A 95 2.86 -7.74 -22.34
C LYS A 95 2.66 -8.21 -23.79
N ARG A 96 2.81 -7.31 -24.77
CA ARG A 96 2.48 -7.63 -26.17
C ARG A 96 3.46 -8.62 -26.78
N ASP A 97 4.73 -8.51 -26.42
CA ASP A 97 5.81 -9.30 -27.02
C ASP A 97 6.24 -10.49 -26.15
N HIS A 98 5.69 -10.59 -24.93
CA HIS A 98 6.03 -11.69 -24.03
C HIS A 98 5.05 -12.86 -24.20
N PRO A 99 5.54 -14.10 -24.42
CA PRO A 99 4.68 -15.28 -24.63
C PRO A 99 3.82 -15.65 -23.42
N GLY A 100 4.02 -15.01 -22.28
CA GLY A 100 3.39 -15.38 -21.01
C GLY A 100 4.09 -16.55 -20.34
N ARG A 101 3.48 -17.07 -19.28
CA ARG A 101 3.93 -18.29 -18.61
C ARG A 101 2.76 -19.22 -18.36
N LEU A 102 3.04 -20.51 -18.37
CA LEU A 102 2.09 -21.50 -17.91
C LEU A 102 2.21 -21.63 -16.38
N GLN A 103 1.06 -21.70 -15.73
CA GLN A 103 0.96 -21.92 -14.29
C GLN A 103 0.03 -23.10 -14.05
N ASP A 104 0.47 -24.03 -13.22
CA ASP A 104 -0.32 -25.17 -12.79
C ASP A 104 -1.01 -24.84 -11.47
N SER A 105 -2.27 -25.23 -11.35
CA SER A 105 -3.07 -25.23 -10.12
C SER A 105 -3.41 -26.68 -9.83
N VAL A 106 -2.93 -27.18 -8.70
CA VAL A 106 -3.07 -28.57 -8.32
C VAL A 106 -4.28 -28.71 -7.41
N SER A 107 -5.31 -29.44 -7.87
CA SER A 107 -6.45 -29.81 -7.02
C SER A 107 -6.20 -31.12 -6.25
N PHE A 108 -5.41 -32.02 -6.82
CA PHE A 108 -4.93 -33.22 -6.14
C PHE A 108 -3.55 -33.57 -6.67
N GLY A 109 -2.55 -33.58 -5.77
CA GLY A 109 -1.17 -33.92 -6.12
C GLY A 109 -0.43 -34.61 -5.00
N ARG A 110 0.61 -35.38 -5.37
CA ARG A 110 1.50 -36.04 -4.44
C ARG A 110 2.93 -35.61 -4.70
N TYR A 111 3.67 -35.36 -3.62
CA TYR A 111 5.07 -34.97 -3.65
C TYR A 111 5.91 -35.90 -2.77
N ALA A 112 7.06 -36.34 -3.29
CA ALA A 112 8.14 -36.83 -2.46
C ALA A 112 8.82 -35.63 -1.81
N TYR A 113 8.87 -35.60 -0.49
CA TYR A 113 9.36 -34.47 0.26
C TYR A 113 10.49 -34.88 1.20
N THR A 114 11.62 -34.19 1.15
CA THR A 114 12.79 -34.47 2.00
C THR A 114 13.19 -33.23 2.78
N TRP A 115 13.32 -33.36 4.08
CA TRP A 115 13.77 -32.30 4.98
C TRP A 115 14.70 -32.86 6.07
N GLU A 116 15.89 -32.26 6.22
CA GLU A 116 16.93 -32.70 7.20
C GLU A 116 17.22 -34.20 7.18
N GLY A 117 17.25 -34.79 5.99
CA GLY A 117 17.49 -36.22 5.82
C GLY A 117 16.33 -37.15 6.19
N ARG A 118 15.15 -36.56 6.51
CA ARG A 118 13.90 -37.30 6.75
C ARG A 118 13.05 -37.28 5.49
N GLU A 119 12.36 -38.36 5.24
CA GLU A 119 11.51 -38.57 4.07
C GLU A 119 10.04 -38.47 4.45
N PHE A 120 9.26 -37.71 3.67
CA PHE A 120 7.83 -37.55 3.84
C PHE A 120 7.12 -37.72 2.49
N ILE A 121 5.84 -38.07 2.53
CA ILE A 121 4.94 -37.95 1.41
C ILE A 121 3.99 -36.78 1.72
N VAL A 122 3.90 -35.81 0.82
CA VAL A 122 2.99 -34.68 0.98
C VAL A 122 1.92 -34.76 -0.12
N TYR A 123 0.66 -34.82 0.30
CA TYR A 123 -0.46 -34.66 -0.59
C TYR A 123 -0.97 -33.22 -0.51
N GLU A 124 -1.12 -32.57 -1.66
CA GLU A 124 -1.80 -31.29 -1.83
C GLU A 124 -3.20 -31.56 -2.33
N VAL A 125 -4.22 -31.13 -1.58
CA VAL A 125 -5.62 -31.36 -1.94
C VAL A 125 -6.40 -30.08 -1.80
N GLU A 126 -7.07 -29.67 -2.89
CA GLU A 126 -7.96 -28.52 -2.94
C GLU A 126 -9.38 -28.98 -3.32
N TRP A 127 -10.37 -28.44 -2.62
CA TRP A 127 -11.76 -28.67 -2.92
C TRP A 127 -12.62 -27.45 -2.58
N THR A 128 -13.80 -27.40 -3.16
CA THR A 128 -14.79 -26.37 -2.85
C THR A 128 -16.05 -27.03 -2.26
N GLU A 129 -16.44 -26.62 -1.06
CA GLU A 129 -17.73 -26.97 -0.48
C GLU A 129 -18.79 -25.97 -0.93
N LEU A 130 -20.07 -26.39 -0.88
CA LEU A 130 -21.20 -25.57 -1.34
C LEU A 130 -21.15 -24.16 -0.70
N LEU A 131 -21.12 -23.10 -1.54
CA LEU A 131 -21.12 -21.68 -1.13
C LEU A 131 -19.92 -21.22 -0.29
N ARG A 132 -18.81 -21.98 -0.26
CA ARG A 132 -17.58 -21.60 0.43
C ARG A 132 -16.43 -21.33 -0.54
N SER A 133 -15.46 -20.57 -0.10
CA SER A 133 -14.19 -20.41 -0.81
C SER A 133 -13.47 -21.77 -0.91
N PRO A 134 -12.65 -21.99 -1.96
CA PRO A 134 -11.83 -23.18 -2.05
C PRO A 134 -11.03 -23.41 -0.76
N THR A 135 -10.98 -24.65 -0.31
CA THR A 135 -10.20 -25.09 0.84
C THR A 135 -9.05 -25.93 0.33
N GLN A 136 -7.82 -25.58 0.69
CA GLN A 136 -6.61 -26.32 0.35
C GLN A 136 -5.96 -26.82 1.64
N LEU A 137 -5.56 -28.08 1.65
CA LEU A 137 -4.79 -28.69 2.75
C LEU A 137 -3.58 -29.44 2.20
N TYR A 138 -2.51 -29.43 2.98
CA TYR A 138 -1.45 -30.42 2.85
C TYR A 138 -1.69 -31.56 3.86
N PHE A 139 -1.54 -32.80 3.39
CA PHE A 139 -1.50 -33.98 4.24
C PHE A 139 -0.08 -34.52 4.21
N VAL A 140 0.60 -34.43 5.35
CA VAL A 140 2.00 -34.83 5.53
C VAL A 140 2.04 -36.21 6.14
N LEU A 141 2.68 -37.12 5.45
CA LEU A 141 2.81 -38.52 5.87
C LEU A 141 4.28 -38.81 6.25
N ALA A 142 4.48 -39.34 7.44
CA ALA A 142 5.77 -39.85 7.91
C ALA A 142 5.66 -41.34 8.29
N VAL A 143 6.68 -42.14 8.00
CA VAL A 143 6.72 -43.55 8.40
C VAL A 143 6.65 -43.64 9.92
N ARG A 144 5.76 -44.46 10.46
CA ARG A 144 5.64 -44.69 11.90
C ARG A 144 6.80 -45.54 12.41
N THR A 145 7.47 -45.01 13.41
CA THR A 145 8.48 -45.73 14.15
C THR A 145 8.18 -45.63 15.65
N GLY A 146 8.65 -46.55 16.47
CA GLY A 146 8.50 -46.45 17.92
C GLY A 146 9.21 -45.24 18.53
N ALA A 147 10.08 -44.57 17.77
CA ALA A 147 10.80 -43.36 18.18
C ALA A 147 10.03 -42.06 17.88
N ASN A 148 9.21 -42.01 16.81
CA ASN A 148 8.54 -40.79 16.38
C ASN A 148 7.05 -40.73 16.70
N VAL A 149 6.42 -41.86 17.03
CA VAL A 149 5.00 -41.92 17.45
C VAL A 149 4.91 -42.77 18.71
N ALA A 150 4.60 -42.14 19.83
CA ALA A 150 4.35 -42.87 21.08
C ALA A 150 3.02 -43.65 21.02
N ALA A 151 2.93 -44.75 21.74
CA ALA A 151 1.70 -45.56 21.79
C ALA A 151 0.54 -44.71 22.34
N GLY A 152 -0.52 -44.54 21.54
CA GLY A 152 -1.70 -43.72 21.90
C GLY A 152 -1.55 -42.22 21.68
N ASP A 153 -0.42 -41.73 21.17
CA ASP A 153 -0.23 -40.32 20.81
C ASP A 153 -0.84 -40.07 19.44
N PRO A 154 -1.69 -39.04 19.29
CA PRO A 154 -2.21 -38.58 18.00
C PRO A 154 -1.20 -37.84 17.15
N HIS A 155 0.03 -37.57 17.66
CA HIS A 155 1.05 -36.74 17.01
C HIS A 155 2.25 -37.57 16.55
N CYS A 156 3.03 -37.03 15.63
CA CYS A 156 4.29 -37.61 15.15
C CYS A 156 5.40 -36.55 15.23
N ALA A 157 6.44 -36.86 16.00
CA ALA A 157 7.55 -35.94 16.25
C ALA A 157 8.25 -35.45 14.96
N ASP A 158 8.31 -36.28 13.91
CA ASP A 158 8.93 -35.89 12.64
C ASP A 158 8.09 -34.89 11.87
N THR A 159 6.75 -35.10 11.80
CA THR A 159 5.86 -34.11 11.17
C THR A 159 5.81 -32.83 11.97
N ASP A 160 5.77 -32.90 13.30
CA ASP A 160 5.72 -31.72 14.17
C ASP A 160 6.99 -30.87 14.01
N ALA A 161 8.17 -31.50 13.95
CA ALA A 161 9.44 -30.80 13.73
C ALA A 161 9.46 -30.07 12.36
N LEU A 162 9.01 -30.73 11.28
CA LEU A 162 8.88 -30.13 9.96
C LEU A 162 7.90 -28.95 9.98
N LEU A 163 6.71 -29.14 10.58
CA LEU A 163 5.67 -28.11 10.61
C LEU A 163 6.11 -26.90 11.44
N LEU A 164 6.83 -27.09 12.55
CA LEU A 164 7.41 -26.01 13.34
C LEU A 164 8.43 -25.20 12.51
N ALA A 165 9.33 -25.88 11.78
CA ALA A 165 10.34 -25.23 10.97
C ALA A 165 9.71 -24.47 9.78
N ALA A 166 8.85 -25.14 9.01
CA ALA A 166 8.19 -24.55 7.86
C ALA A 166 7.18 -23.46 8.27
N GLY A 167 6.43 -23.65 9.35
CA GLY A 167 5.50 -22.65 9.89
C GLY A 167 6.22 -21.38 10.36
N LYS A 168 7.36 -21.54 11.07
CA LYS A 168 8.21 -20.42 11.45
C LYS A 168 8.69 -19.65 10.21
N TRP A 169 9.14 -20.35 9.18
CA TRP A 169 9.55 -19.74 7.91
C TRP A 169 8.37 -19.05 7.22
N THR A 170 7.21 -19.71 7.12
CA THR A 170 6.00 -19.17 6.51
C THR A 170 5.52 -17.88 7.20
N SER A 171 5.70 -17.78 8.52
CA SER A 171 5.34 -16.58 9.29
C SER A 171 6.26 -15.38 9.03
N GLN A 172 7.47 -15.62 8.53
CA GLN A 172 8.42 -14.55 8.21
C GLN A 172 8.10 -13.89 6.86
N LEU A 173 8.58 -12.67 6.68
CA LEU A 173 8.53 -11.96 5.40
C LEU A 173 9.76 -12.32 4.57
N HIS A 174 9.53 -12.65 3.30
CA HIS A 174 10.57 -12.98 2.33
C HIS A 174 10.43 -12.09 1.10
N ASP A 175 11.04 -10.89 1.13
CA ASP A 175 10.89 -9.88 0.09
C ASP A 175 9.43 -9.44 -0.11
N GLU A 176 8.72 -9.23 0.99
CA GLU A 176 7.29 -8.92 1.02
C GLU A 176 6.99 -7.87 2.08
N ILE A 177 5.84 -7.23 1.94
CA ILE A 177 5.29 -6.30 2.92
C ILE A 177 3.88 -6.77 3.26
N TYR A 178 3.52 -6.75 4.55
CA TYR A 178 2.14 -6.99 4.96
C TYR A 178 1.23 -5.82 4.55
N VAL A 179 0.18 -6.13 3.81
CA VAL A 179 -0.86 -5.19 3.39
C VAL A 179 -2.19 -5.65 3.94
N PHE A 180 -2.86 -4.79 4.70
CA PHE A 180 -4.24 -5.03 5.15
C PHE A 180 -5.23 -4.40 4.19
N ASP A 181 -6.11 -5.21 3.64
CA ASP A 181 -7.15 -4.79 2.71
C ASP A 181 -8.34 -5.76 2.80
N ASN A 182 -9.59 -5.24 2.69
CA ASN A 182 -10.82 -6.04 2.73
C ASN A 182 -10.95 -7.01 3.93
N GLY A 183 -10.36 -6.66 5.08
CA GLY A 183 -10.51 -7.40 6.34
C GLY A 183 -9.49 -8.50 6.59
N TYR A 184 -8.46 -8.63 5.78
CA TYR A 184 -7.37 -9.61 5.98
C TYR A 184 -6.00 -9.07 5.61
N TRP A 185 -4.97 -9.68 6.18
CA TRP A 185 -3.59 -9.43 5.85
C TRP A 185 -3.13 -10.29 4.68
N ALA A 186 -2.46 -9.68 3.73
CA ALA A 186 -1.79 -10.39 2.64
C ALA A 186 -0.34 -9.92 2.53
N LYS A 187 0.55 -10.83 2.15
CA LYS A 187 1.93 -10.52 1.80
C LYS A 187 2.00 -9.98 0.38
N ASN A 188 2.66 -8.84 0.18
CA ASN A 188 2.70 -8.14 -1.10
C ASN A 188 4.15 -7.91 -1.56
N ARG A 189 4.58 -8.70 -2.53
CA ARG A 189 5.91 -8.61 -3.14
C ARG A 189 6.04 -7.42 -4.09
N GLU A 190 4.95 -7.04 -4.77
CA GLU A 190 5.00 -5.88 -5.68
C GLU A 190 5.27 -4.59 -4.92
N LEU A 191 4.59 -4.39 -3.77
CA LEU A 191 4.83 -3.23 -2.92
C LEU A 191 6.26 -3.24 -2.38
N TRP A 192 6.77 -4.41 -1.97
CA TRP A 192 8.17 -4.55 -1.53
C TRP A 192 9.14 -4.11 -2.62
N THR A 193 8.96 -4.56 -3.87
CA THR A 193 9.80 -4.17 -5.01
C THR A 193 9.77 -2.65 -5.24
N VAL A 194 8.59 -2.03 -5.15
CA VAL A 194 8.44 -0.57 -5.28
C VAL A 194 9.15 0.16 -4.14
N VAL A 195 9.07 -0.35 -2.91
CA VAL A 195 9.73 0.22 -1.73
C VAL A 195 11.25 0.11 -1.84
N GLN A 196 11.77 -1.04 -2.29
CA GLN A 196 13.22 -1.22 -2.48
C GLN A 196 13.81 -0.27 -3.53
N GLY A 197 13.01 0.11 -4.53
CA GLY A 197 13.39 1.14 -5.50
C GLY A 197 13.35 2.58 -4.97
N SER A 198 12.92 2.80 -3.73
CA SER A 198 12.78 4.14 -3.13
C SER A 198 13.96 4.44 -2.20
N SER A 199 14.55 5.60 -2.35
CA SER A 199 15.67 6.05 -1.49
C SER A 199 15.45 7.48 -0.99
N TRP A 200 16.15 7.82 0.10
CA TRP A 200 16.16 9.19 0.60
C TRP A 200 16.80 10.19 -0.36
N ASP A 201 17.59 9.74 -1.35
CA ASP A 201 18.16 10.60 -2.39
C ASP A 201 17.09 11.17 -3.35
N GLU A 202 15.96 10.46 -3.47
CA GLU A 202 14.83 10.90 -4.28
C GLU A 202 13.86 11.80 -3.50
N VAL A 203 13.99 11.87 -2.18
CA VAL A 203 13.12 12.67 -1.31
C VAL A 203 13.74 14.04 -1.08
N ILE A 204 13.13 15.05 -1.68
CA ILE A 204 13.52 16.45 -1.50
C ILE A 204 12.59 17.06 -0.46
N LEU A 205 13.17 17.47 0.65
CA LEU A 205 12.51 18.13 1.77
C LEU A 205 13.48 19.13 2.37
N ASP A 206 12.99 20.01 3.23
CA ASP A 206 13.85 20.79 4.11
C ASP A 206 14.87 19.88 4.81
N PRO A 207 16.18 20.16 4.70
CA PRO A 207 17.23 19.29 5.24
C PRO A 207 17.09 19.02 6.73
N GLY A 208 16.65 20.02 7.52
CA GLY A 208 16.46 19.87 8.96
C GLY A 208 15.29 18.93 9.26
N MET A 209 14.18 19.11 8.55
CA MET A 209 13.01 18.23 8.67
C MET A 209 13.34 16.80 8.27
N LYS A 210 14.09 16.61 7.16
CA LYS A 210 14.48 15.28 6.67
C LYS A 210 15.35 14.55 7.68
N THR A 211 16.38 15.21 8.21
CA THR A 211 17.28 14.65 9.22
C THR A 211 16.51 14.29 10.48
N GLN A 212 15.71 15.20 11.01
CA GLN A 212 14.93 14.97 12.22
C GLN A 212 13.94 13.80 12.04
N LEU A 213 13.30 13.68 10.89
CA LEU A 213 12.38 12.58 10.60
C LEU A 213 13.10 11.22 10.61
N ILE A 214 14.27 11.15 9.97
CA ILE A 214 15.08 9.92 9.96
C ILE A 214 15.54 9.57 11.37
N GLU A 215 16.06 10.54 12.12
CA GLU A 215 16.52 10.36 13.49
C GLU A 215 15.39 9.93 14.44
N ASP A 216 14.21 10.54 14.34
CA ASP A 216 13.05 10.20 15.17
C ASP A 216 12.61 8.74 14.94
N VAL A 217 12.63 8.27 13.68
CA VAL A 217 12.23 6.90 13.34
C VAL A 217 13.31 5.88 13.67
N GLN A 218 14.56 6.12 13.27
CA GLN A 218 15.67 5.21 13.57
C GLN A 218 15.93 5.15 15.08
N GLY A 219 15.97 6.31 15.74
CA GLY A 219 16.19 6.42 17.17
C GLY A 219 15.11 5.72 18.01
N PHE A 220 13.86 5.67 17.54
CA PHE A 220 12.80 4.89 18.20
C PHE A 220 13.16 3.40 18.28
N PHE A 221 13.60 2.81 17.19
CA PHE A 221 13.96 1.39 17.15
C PHE A 221 15.28 1.09 17.86
N ASP A 222 16.22 2.03 17.87
CA ASP A 222 17.52 1.88 18.55
C ASP A 222 17.43 2.06 20.07
N SER A 223 16.37 2.69 20.56
CA SER A 223 16.27 3.13 21.97
C SER A 223 15.44 2.21 22.88
N GLN A 224 15.14 0.97 22.49
CA GLN A 224 14.33 0.03 23.30
C GLN A 224 14.80 -0.07 24.76
N ALA A 225 16.11 -0.22 24.98
CA ALA A 225 16.69 -0.33 26.31
C ALA A 225 16.45 0.93 27.15
N MET A 226 16.56 2.11 26.54
CA MET A 226 16.30 3.42 27.18
C MET A 226 14.83 3.57 27.59
N TYR A 227 13.88 3.20 26.73
CA TYR A 227 12.45 3.22 27.07
C TYR A 227 12.16 2.34 28.30
N LYS A 228 12.79 1.16 28.35
CA LYS A 228 12.66 0.24 29.49
C LYS A 228 13.29 0.79 30.76
N GLU A 229 14.48 1.41 30.68
CA GLU A 229 15.18 2.02 31.81
C GLU A 229 14.39 3.17 32.39
N LEU A 230 13.79 4.01 31.53
CA LEU A 230 12.98 5.17 31.94
C LEU A 230 11.55 4.79 32.35
N ALA A 231 11.18 3.51 32.28
CA ALA A 231 9.82 3.00 32.52
C ALA A 231 8.74 3.72 31.69
N VAL A 232 9.08 4.07 30.43
CA VAL A 232 8.18 4.73 29.47
C VAL A 232 7.70 3.68 28.44
N PRO A 233 6.41 3.67 28.05
CA PRO A 233 5.92 2.78 26.99
C PRO A 233 6.69 2.97 25.68
N TRP A 234 7.20 1.87 25.13
CA TRP A 234 7.95 1.89 23.87
C TRP A 234 7.02 1.88 22.66
N LYS A 235 6.23 2.93 22.54
CA LYS A 235 5.32 3.17 21.42
C LYS A 235 5.38 4.63 20.99
N ARG A 236 5.14 4.91 19.70
CA ARG A 236 5.14 6.26 19.17
C ARG A 236 4.18 6.40 18.01
N GLY A 237 3.60 7.58 17.83
CA GLY A 237 2.78 7.92 16.68
C GLY A 237 3.26 9.21 16.02
N ILE A 238 3.37 9.20 14.69
CA ILE A 238 3.80 10.33 13.87
C ILE A 238 2.71 10.64 12.84
N ILE A 239 2.36 11.91 12.67
CA ILE A 239 1.45 12.37 11.61
C ILE A 239 2.24 13.11 10.54
N PHE A 240 2.13 12.68 9.29
CA PHE A 240 2.55 13.42 8.11
C PHE A 240 1.36 14.19 7.56
N HIS A 241 1.41 15.51 7.59
CA HIS A 241 0.29 16.32 7.11
C HIS A 241 0.74 17.41 6.14
N GLY A 242 -0.17 17.87 5.30
CA GLY A 242 0.09 18.93 4.32
C GLY A 242 -0.57 18.63 2.99
N VAL A 243 -0.56 19.61 2.10
CA VAL A 243 -1.24 19.53 0.80
C VAL A 243 -0.77 18.31 -0.02
N PRO A 244 -1.66 17.76 -0.88
CA PRO A 244 -1.31 16.61 -1.71
C PRO A 244 -0.12 16.90 -2.61
N GLY A 245 0.63 15.85 -2.96
CA GLY A 245 1.76 15.96 -3.89
C GLY A 245 3.07 16.51 -3.31
N ASN A 246 3.20 16.68 -1.99
CA ASN A 246 4.40 17.23 -1.35
C ASN A 246 5.28 16.19 -0.65
N GLY A 247 5.25 14.94 -1.09
CA GLY A 247 6.28 13.97 -0.71
C GLY A 247 5.95 13.07 0.49
N LYS A 248 4.72 13.12 1.08
CA LYS A 248 4.33 12.24 2.21
C LYS A 248 4.55 10.76 1.91
N THR A 249 3.93 10.24 0.86
CA THR A 249 4.01 8.82 0.48
C THR A 249 5.42 8.39 0.06
N ILE A 250 6.18 9.23 -0.65
CA ILE A 250 7.56 8.88 -1.02
C ILE A 250 8.48 8.82 0.20
N SER A 251 8.27 9.70 1.19
CA SER A 251 9.00 9.67 2.46
C SER A 251 8.67 8.40 3.27
N ILE A 252 7.40 7.96 3.29
CA ILE A 252 7.00 6.69 3.90
C ILE A 252 7.74 5.53 3.22
N LYS A 253 7.77 5.49 1.90
CA LYS A 253 8.49 4.43 1.15
C LYS A 253 9.99 4.44 1.44
N ALA A 254 10.62 5.61 1.49
CA ALA A 254 12.04 5.73 1.83
C ALA A 254 12.33 5.28 3.28
N LEU A 255 11.43 5.57 4.23
CA LEU A 255 11.52 5.04 5.60
C LEU A 255 11.43 3.51 5.61
N MET A 256 10.42 2.95 4.93
CA MET A 256 10.27 1.49 4.82
C MET A 256 11.53 0.84 4.26
N SER A 257 12.07 1.36 3.15
CA SER A 257 13.31 0.87 2.53
C SER A 257 14.49 0.93 3.51
N SER A 258 14.67 2.05 4.21
CA SER A 258 15.76 2.21 5.17
C SER A 258 15.63 1.29 6.39
N LEU A 259 14.42 0.99 6.84
CA LEU A 259 14.17 0.06 7.94
C LEU A 259 14.40 -1.40 7.55
N TYR A 260 14.09 -1.77 6.32
CA TYR A 260 14.42 -3.10 5.79
C TYR A 260 15.93 -3.30 5.56
N ALA A 261 16.66 -2.23 5.23
CA ALA A 261 18.10 -2.29 5.01
C ALA A 261 18.92 -2.41 6.31
N ARG A 262 18.29 -2.35 7.48
CA ARG A 262 18.98 -2.52 8.77
C ARG A 262 19.46 -3.96 8.97
N PRO A 263 20.53 -4.20 9.76
CA PRO A 263 20.93 -5.55 10.17
C PRO A 263 19.81 -6.30 10.92
N ASP A 264 19.05 -5.56 11.74
CA ASP A 264 17.82 -5.96 12.41
C ASP A 264 16.62 -5.43 11.61
N ALA A 265 16.35 -6.00 10.46
CA ALA A 265 15.29 -5.55 9.56
C ALA A 265 13.94 -5.38 10.29
N ILE A 266 13.38 -4.18 10.21
CA ILE A 266 12.09 -3.84 10.84
C ILE A 266 10.96 -4.01 9.81
N PRO A 267 9.99 -4.90 10.05
CA PRO A 267 8.87 -5.10 9.15
C PRO A 267 7.94 -3.88 9.12
N SER A 268 7.41 -3.61 7.95
CA SER A 268 6.38 -2.60 7.75
C SER A 268 5.03 -3.26 7.47
N LEU A 269 3.98 -2.73 8.10
CA LEU A 269 2.59 -3.15 7.93
C LEU A 269 1.81 -1.97 7.34
N TYR A 270 1.23 -2.17 6.17
CA TYR A 270 0.54 -1.13 5.41
C TYR A 270 -0.97 -1.35 5.40
N VAL A 271 -1.73 -0.37 5.87
CA VAL A 271 -3.19 -0.42 5.99
C VAL A 271 -3.82 0.43 4.90
N LYS A 272 -4.65 -0.19 4.04
CA LYS A 272 -5.38 0.49 2.98
C LYS A 272 -6.80 0.87 3.37
N SER A 273 -7.48 0.02 4.13
CA SER A 273 -8.90 0.19 4.44
C SER A 273 -9.25 -0.49 5.75
N PHE A 274 -10.26 0.04 6.46
CA PHE A 274 -10.89 -0.66 7.58
C PHE A 274 -12.13 -1.46 7.15
N GLU A 275 -12.49 -1.43 5.87
CA GLU A 275 -13.64 -2.15 5.35
C GLU A 275 -13.42 -3.67 5.42
N ALA A 276 -14.41 -4.38 5.93
CA ALA A 276 -14.46 -5.84 5.96
C ALA A 276 -15.89 -6.34 6.08
N CYS A 277 -16.15 -7.57 5.63
CA CYS A 277 -17.45 -8.24 5.82
C CYS A 277 -17.84 -8.36 7.31
N LYS A 278 -16.86 -8.47 8.21
CA LYS A 278 -17.06 -8.55 9.67
C LYS A 278 -17.14 -7.18 10.36
N GLY A 279 -17.15 -6.11 9.58
CA GLY A 279 -17.20 -4.73 10.06
C GLY A 279 -15.85 -4.13 10.45
N PRO A 280 -15.78 -2.79 10.56
CA PRO A 280 -14.53 -2.07 10.78
C PRO A 280 -13.90 -2.33 12.15
N GLN A 281 -14.68 -2.64 13.17
CA GLN A 281 -14.16 -3.01 14.50
C GLN A 281 -13.29 -4.26 14.44
N TYR A 282 -13.72 -5.28 13.69
CA TYR A 282 -12.94 -6.50 13.48
C TYR A 282 -11.62 -6.19 12.77
N SER A 283 -11.66 -5.34 11.73
CA SER A 283 -10.49 -4.92 10.97
C SER A 283 -9.47 -4.23 11.85
N ILE A 284 -9.89 -3.23 12.62
CA ILE A 284 -9.01 -2.46 13.51
C ILE A 284 -8.36 -3.39 14.54
N ARG A 285 -9.12 -4.29 15.18
CA ARG A 285 -8.56 -5.28 16.10
C ARG A 285 -7.56 -6.21 15.42
N SER A 286 -7.85 -6.71 14.24
CA SER A 286 -6.95 -7.57 13.46
C SER A 286 -5.65 -6.84 13.09
N ILE A 287 -5.74 -5.56 12.73
CA ILE A 287 -4.58 -4.72 12.39
C ILE A 287 -3.64 -4.60 13.60
N PHE A 288 -4.14 -4.23 14.76
CA PHE A 288 -3.32 -4.08 15.95
C PHE A 288 -2.82 -5.42 16.51
N SER A 289 -3.60 -6.48 16.41
CA SER A 289 -3.15 -7.83 16.76
C SER A 289 -1.95 -8.27 15.93
N GLN A 290 -1.98 -8.05 14.61
CA GLN A 290 -0.83 -8.35 13.73
C GLN A 290 0.37 -7.46 14.04
N ALA A 291 0.14 -6.17 14.31
CA ALA A 291 1.22 -5.25 14.67
C ALA A 291 1.93 -5.69 15.96
N ARG A 292 1.19 -6.09 16.99
CA ARG A 292 1.76 -6.65 18.25
C ARG A 292 2.55 -7.93 18.03
N GLN A 293 2.08 -8.81 17.13
CA GLN A 293 2.79 -10.04 16.77
C GLN A 293 4.07 -9.78 15.96
N SER A 294 4.09 -8.69 15.20
CA SER A 294 5.22 -8.30 14.33
C SER A 294 6.18 -7.30 15.00
N ALA A 295 5.91 -6.88 16.24
CA ALA A 295 6.73 -5.90 16.94
C ALA A 295 8.17 -6.43 17.21
N PRO A 296 9.21 -5.60 17.02
CA PRO A 296 9.13 -4.20 16.63
C PRO A 296 8.76 -4.01 15.15
N CYS A 297 7.85 -3.07 14.86
CA CYS A 297 7.36 -2.86 13.50
C CYS A 297 6.94 -1.41 13.24
N LEU A 298 6.87 -1.06 11.94
CA LEU A 298 6.29 0.18 11.45
C LEU A 298 4.86 -0.09 10.96
N LEU A 299 3.85 0.54 11.58
CA LEU A 299 2.45 0.44 11.19
C LEU A 299 2.01 1.73 10.48
N ILE A 300 1.55 1.61 9.22
CA ILE A 300 1.30 2.74 8.34
C ILE A 300 -0.19 2.84 8.01
N PHE A 301 -0.74 4.04 8.18
CA PHE A 301 -2.08 4.43 7.80
C PHE A 301 -1.99 5.59 6.81
N GLU A 302 -2.19 5.35 5.51
CA GLU A 302 -2.33 6.45 4.57
C GLU A 302 -3.77 6.96 4.53
N ASP A 303 -3.92 8.27 4.32
CA ASP A 303 -5.21 8.98 4.35
C ASP A 303 -6.00 8.69 5.65
N LEU A 304 -5.35 8.92 6.79
CA LEU A 304 -5.87 8.62 8.12
C LEU A 304 -7.22 9.30 8.40
N ASP A 305 -7.47 10.48 7.83
CA ASP A 305 -8.74 11.18 7.89
C ASP A 305 -9.88 10.42 7.18
N SER A 306 -9.56 9.67 6.15
CA SER A 306 -10.52 8.81 5.44
C SER A 306 -10.74 7.46 6.15
N LEU A 307 -9.74 6.95 6.85
CA LEU A 307 -9.82 5.68 7.59
C LEU A 307 -10.56 5.85 8.92
N VAL A 308 -10.31 6.95 9.64
CA VAL A 308 -10.89 7.18 10.96
C VAL A 308 -12.07 8.13 10.87
N THR A 309 -13.23 7.55 10.58
CA THR A 309 -14.54 8.20 10.57
C THR A 309 -15.17 8.19 11.98
N ASP A 310 -16.31 8.85 12.17
CA ASP A 310 -17.05 8.83 13.44
C ASP A 310 -17.42 7.41 13.90
N GLU A 311 -17.69 6.50 12.97
CA GLU A 311 -18.03 5.10 13.25
C GLU A 311 -16.83 4.29 13.74
N THR A 312 -15.65 4.54 13.19
CA THR A 312 -14.42 3.78 13.45
C THR A 312 -13.58 4.37 14.58
N ARG A 313 -13.78 5.67 14.87
CA ARG A 313 -12.98 6.45 15.82
C ARG A 313 -12.80 5.80 17.18
N SER A 314 -13.90 5.43 17.82
CA SER A 314 -13.84 4.85 19.17
C SER A 314 -13.06 3.55 19.22
N TYR A 315 -13.20 2.70 18.21
CA TYR A 315 -12.47 1.43 18.10
C TYR A 315 -10.98 1.68 17.87
N PHE A 316 -10.66 2.59 16.95
CA PHE A 316 -9.27 2.96 16.66
C PHE A 316 -8.57 3.55 17.88
N LEU A 317 -9.21 4.49 18.58
CA LEU A 317 -8.66 5.11 19.78
C LEU A 317 -8.43 4.10 20.91
N ASN A 318 -9.34 3.14 21.06
CA ASN A 318 -9.21 2.07 22.06
C ASN A 318 -8.01 1.15 21.76
N GLU A 319 -7.72 0.85 20.51
CA GLU A 319 -6.57 0.04 20.14
C GLU A 319 -5.25 0.83 20.28
N VAL A 320 -5.23 2.11 19.92
CA VAL A 320 -4.04 2.98 20.06
C VAL A 320 -3.66 3.18 21.52
N ASP A 321 -4.65 3.45 22.39
CA ASP A 321 -4.44 3.66 23.84
C ASP A 321 -4.53 2.37 24.65
N GLY A 322 -4.99 1.29 24.07
CA GLY A 322 -5.61 0.11 24.63
C GLY A 322 -4.97 -0.53 25.85
N LEU A 323 -5.70 -1.47 26.45
CA LEU A 323 -5.27 -2.29 27.59
C LEU A 323 -4.13 -3.25 27.22
N GLU A 324 -4.01 -3.58 25.94
CA GLU A 324 -2.91 -4.41 25.43
C GLU A 324 -1.70 -3.53 25.10
N SER A 325 -0.51 -4.02 25.43
CA SER A 325 0.73 -3.29 25.14
C SER A 325 0.96 -3.17 23.64
N ASN A 326 1.26 -1.95 23.20
CA ASN A 326 1.70 -1.63 21.84
C ASN A 326 3.23 -1.40 21.78
N ASP A 327 3.99 -2.01 22.70
CA ASP A 327 5.43 -1.84 22.75
C ASP A 327 6.10 -2.31 21.45
N GLY A 328 7.05 -1.53 20.97
CA GLY A 328 7.75 -1.77 19.70
C GLY A 328 6.98 -1.32 18.45
N ILE A 329 5.78 -0.73 18.59
CA ILE A 329 5.01 -0.26 17.45
C ILE A 329 5.24 1.23 17.23
N LEU A 330 5.81 1.59 16.08
CA LEU A 330 5.84 2.96 15.59
C LEU A 330 4.73 3.11 14.55
N MET A 331 3.78 4.02 14.80
CA MET A 331 2.67 4.31 13.90
C MET A 331 2.97 5.55 13.06
N ILE A 332 2.72 5.49 11.75
CA ILE A 332 2.72 6.67 10.88
C ILE A 332 1.34 6.81 10.26
N GLY A 333 0.70 7.97 10.49
CA GLY A 333 -0.52 8.37 9.80
C GLY A 333 -0.23 9.50 8.80
N SER A 334 -0.68 9.39 7.55
CA SER A 334 -0.64 10.52 6.61
C SER A 334 -2.03 11.11 6.41
N THR A 335 -2.11 12.43 6.21
CA THR A 335 -3.36 13.12 5.90
C THR A 335 -3.11 14.38 5.06
N ASN A 336 -4.05 14.72 4.19
CA ASN A 336 -4.08 16.01 3.52
C ASN A 336 -4.85 17.06 4.35
N HIS A 337 -5.69 16.63 5.29
CA HIS A 337 -6.62 17.45 6.04
C HIS A 337 -6.44 17.23 7.55
N LEU A 338 -5.41 17.86 8.13
CA LEU A 338 -5.15 17.75 9.57
C LEU A 338 -6.31 18.28 10.43
N ASP A 339 -7.05 19.26 9.92
CA ASP A 339 -8.24 19.87 10.52
C ASP A 339 -9.43 18.92 10.60
N ARG A 340 -9.54 17.96 9.69
CA ARG A 340 -10.58 16.91 9.69
C ARG A 340 -10.28 15.76 10.66
N LEU A 341 -9.03 15.61 11.09
CA LEU A 341 -8.69 14.61 12.10
C LEU A 341 -9.24 14.99 13.45
N ASP A 342 -9.92 14.03 14.09
CA ASP A 342 -10.42 14.21 15.44
C ASP A 342 -9.33 14.76 16.39
N PRO A 343 -9.63 15.78 17.21
CA PRO A 343 -8.70 16.32 18.20
C PRO A 343 -8.12 15.27 19.15
N ALA A 344 -8.87 14.20 19.41
CA ALA A 344 -8.38 13.08 20.23
C ALA A 344 -7.25 12.29 19.55
N ILE A 345 -7.11 12.37 18.23
CA ILE A 345 -5.99 11.82 17.48
C ILE A 345 -4.89 12.86 17.35
N SER A 346 -5.25 14.05 16.83
CA SER A 346 -4.30 15.07 16.42
C SER A 346 -3.74 15.92 17.55
N LYS A 347 -4.43 16.03 18.71
CA LYS A 347 -4.03 16.93 19.83
C LYS A 347 -3.63 16.19 21.11
N ARG A 348 -3.69 14.85 21.13
CA ARG A 348 -3.34 14.06 22.32
C ARG A 348 -1.95 13.42 22.18
N PRO A 349 -0.93 13.90 22.94
CA PRO A 349 0.46 13.45 22.78
C PRO A 349 0.68 11.96 23.02
N SER A 350 -0.18 11.29 23.82
CA SER A 350 -0.05 9.85 24.08
C SER A 350 -0.33 8.94 22.88
N ARG A 351 -0.84 9.51 21.77
CA ARG A 351 -1.25 8.77 20.56
C ARG A 351 -0.33 9.08 19.40
N PHE A 352 -0.38 10.36 18.95
CA PHE A 352 0.50 10.88 17.90
C PHE A 352 1.21 12.12 18.46
N ASP A 353 2.44 11.91 18.91
CA ASP A 353 3.24 12.92 19.62
C ASP A 353 4.05 13.80 18.67
N ARG A 354 4.29 13.34 17.43
CA ARG A 354 5.03 14.09 16.42
C ARG A 354 4.17 14.39 15.20
N LYS A 355 4.38 15.59 14.65
CA LYS A 355 3.73 16.03 13.40
C LYS A 355 4.76 16.63 12.48
N TYR A 356 4.79 16.16 11.24
CA TYR A 356 5.64 16.69 10.21
C TYR A 356 4.79 17.36 9.14
N HIS A 357 5.02 18.67 8.94
CA HIS A 357 4.26 19.46 7.98
C HIS A 357 4.97 19.48 6.63
N PHE A 358 4.45 18.76 5.66
CA PHE A 358 4.90 18.74 4.28
C PHE A 358 4.34 19.96 3.54
N LYS A 359 5.06 21.07 3.64
CA LYS A 359 4.72 22.35 3.01
C LYS A 359 4.95 22.30 1.50
N LEU A 360 4.41 23.31 0.79
CA LEU A 360 4.85 23.57 -0.58
C LEU A 360 6.37 23.82 -0.57
N PRO A 361 7.09 23.33 -1.62
CA PRO A 361 8.55 23.49 -1.68
C PRO A 361 8.94 24.97 -1.76
N GLY A 362 9.90 25.36 -0.94
CA GLY A 362 10.58 26.64 -1.05
C GLY A 362 11.46 26.71 -2.30
N GLU A 363 12.03 27.88 -2.58
CA GLU A 363 12.88 28.08 -3.76
C GLU A 363 14.06 27.08 -3.79
N GLN A 364 14.77 26.91 -2.66
CA GLN A 364 15.89 26.00 -2.56
C GLN A 364 15.51 24.53 -2.87
N GLU A 365 14.33 24.12 -2.45
CA GLU A 365 13.81 22.76 -2.70
C GLU A 365 13.40 22.60 -4.16
N ARG A 366 12.84 23.65 -4.79
CA ARG A 366 12.52 23.64 -6.22
C ARG A 366 13.79 23.60 -7.10
N VAL A 367 14.82 24.36 -6.71
CA VAL A 367 16.16 24.30 -7.32
C VAL A 367 16.77 22.90 -7.18
N ALA A 368 16.71 22.32 -5.98
CA ALA A 368 17.17 20.95 -5.74
C ALA A 368 16.38 19.92 -6.57
N TYR A 369 15.08 20.17 -6.82
CA TYR A 369 14.28 19.31 -7.68
C TYR A 369 14.68 19.40 -9.16
N ALA A 370 15.03 20.58 -9.65
CA ALA A 370 15.60 20.75 -11.00
C ALA A 370 16.95 20.01 -11.13
N ALA A 371 17.82 20.12 -10.10
CA ALA A 371 19.07 19.40 -10.06
C ALA A 371 18.89 17.86 -10.04
N PHE A 372 17.87 17.38 -9.31
CA PHE A 372 17.49 15.96 -9.32
C PHE A 372 17.11 15.47 -10.72
N TRP A 373 16.31 16.23 -11.47
CA TRP A 373 15.98 15.88 -12.85
C TRP A 373 17.19 15.90 -13.77
N LYS A 374 18.12 16.87 -13.61
CA LYS A 374 19.39 16.88 -14.33
C LYS A 374 20.20 15.59 -14.08
N LYS A 375 20.31 15.16 -12.81
CA LYS A 375 20.99 13.92 -12.44
C LYS A 375 20.30 12.70 -13.09
N LYS A 376 18.98 12.68 -13.13
CA LYS A 376 18.19 11.60 -13.74
C LYS A 376 18.36 11.53 -15.26
N LEU A 377 18.68 12.65 -15.89
CA LEU A 377 18.92 12.77 -17.32
C LEU A 377 20.41 12.70 -17.70
N ALA A 378 21.30 12.31 -16.79
CA ALA A 378 22.76 12.34 -17.00
C ALA A 378 23.23 11.56 -18.24
N GLU A 379 22.53 10.47 -18.59
CA GLU A 379 22.81 9.64 -19.78
C GLU A 379 22.11 10.14 -21.06
N ASN A 380 21.23 11.14 -20.95
CA ASN A 380 20.47 11.67 -22.08
C ASN A 380 21.16 12.92 -22.67
N HIS A 381 21.93 12.72 -23.73
CA HIS A 381 22.65 13.81 -24.42
C HIS A 381 21.78 14.62 -25.39
N LYS A 382 20.51 14.28 -25.57
CA LYS A 382 19.59 15.00 -26.48
C LYS A 382 18.98 16.25 -25.86
N ILE A 383 19.03 16.35 -24.52
CA ILE A 383 18.41 17.45 -23.78
C ILE A 383 19.51 18.30 -23.16
N GLU A 384 19.62 19.54 -23.65
CA GLU A 384 20.53 20.51 -23.09
C GLU A 384 19.92 21.11 -21.80
N PHE A 385 20.51 20.76 -20.65
CA PHE A 385 20.04 21.19 -19.34
C PHE A 385 21.21 21.80 -18.53
N PRO A 386 21.62 23.06 -18.80
CA PRO A 386 22.66 23.74 -18.05
C PRO A 386 22.25 23.99 -16.60
N MET A 387 23.23 24.14 -15.69
CA MET A 387 22.97 24.31 -14.25
C MET A 387 22.30 25.65 -13.93
N GLU A 388 22.56 26.66 -14.73
CA GLU A 388 22.02 28.00 -14.62
C GLU A 388 20.47 28.01 -14.72
N LEU A 389 19.90 26.98 -15.36
CA LEU A 389 18.43 26.82 -15.40
C LEU A 389 17.81 26.45 -14.05
N PHE A 390 18.58 25.93 -13.08
CA PHE A 390 18.01 25.45 -11.82
C PHE A 390 17.38 26.60 -11.01
N SER A 391 18.09 27.74 -10.89
CA SER A 391 17.58 28.93 -10.20
C SER A 391 16.39 29.52 -10.95
N ILE A 392 16.50 29.66 -12.28
CA ILE A 392 15.44 30.20 -13.12
C ILE A 392 14.16 29.35 -12.99
N ILE A 393 14.27 28.03 -13.06
CA ILE A 393 13.11 27.14 -12.86
C ILE A 393 12.59 27.25 -11.41
N GLY A 394 13.48 27.35 -10.44
CA GLY A 394 13.13 27.56 -9.05
C GLY A 394 12.27 28.80 -8.83
N GLU A 395 12.65 29.92 -9.44
CA GLU A 395 11.90 31.18 -9.37
C GLU A 395 10.57 31.12 -10.14
N LEU A 396 10.59 30.61 -11.38
CA LEU A 396 9.39 30.52 -12.24
C LEU A 396 8.27 29.63 -11.68
N THR A 397 8.62 28.70 -10.79
CA THR A 397 7.68 27.70 -10.25
C THR A 397 7.23 28.01 -8.81
N GLU A 398 7.22 29.29 -8.43
CA GLU A 398 6.69 29.70 -7.13
C GLU A 398 5.26 29.19 -6.91
N GLY A 399 5.00 28.61 -5.74
CA GLY A 399 3.69 28.05 -5.39
C GLY A 399 3.36 26.67 -5.97
N PHE A 400 4.27 26.04 -6.73
CA PHE A 400 4.06 24.69 -7.25
C PHE A 400 4.34 23.65 -6.14
N SER A 401 3.49 22.60 -6.09
CA SER A 401 3.78 21.38 -5.34
C SER A 401 4.80 20.51 -6.09
N PHE A 402 5.42 19.54 -5.41
CA PHE A 402 6.29 18.58 -6.10
C PHE A 402 5.55 17.75 -7.16
N ALA A 403 4.23 17.55 -7.02
CA ALA A 403 3.43 16.89 -8.04
C ALA A 403 3.36 17.74 -9.32
N TYR A 404 3.09 19.04 -9.18
CA TYR A 404 3.10 19.97 -10.32
C TYR A 404 4.48 20.12 -10.94
N LEU A 405 5.54 20.18 -10.12
CA LEU A 405 6.92 20.18 -10.62
C LEU A 405 7.24 18.90 -11.41
N LYS A 406 6.80 17.74 -10.92
CA LYS A 406 6.97 16.48 -11.64
C LYS A 406 6.28 16.51 -13.00
N GLU A 407 5.04 16.93 -13.03
CA GLU A 407 4.24 17.02 -14.26
C GLU A 407 4.89 17.99 -15.26
N LEU A 408 5.32 19.18 -14.79
CA LEU A 408 6.05 20.16 -15.58
C LEU A 408 7.26 19.53 -16.28
N PHE A 409 8.13 18.83 -15.54
CA PHE A 409 9.32 18.20 -16.12
C PHE A 409 8.94 17.06 -17.08
N VAL A 410 7.96 16.22 -16.74
CA VAL A 410 7.50 15.13 -17.61
C VAL A 410 6.97 15.66 -18.93
N MET A 411 6.09 16.67 -18.89
CA MET A 411 5.52 17.28 -20.09
C MET A 411 6.59 17.99 -20.93
N ALA A 412 7.44 18.77 -20.30
CA ALA A 412 8.53 19.48 -21.00
C ALA A 412 9.50 18.50 -21.67
N LEU A 413 9.95 17.48 -20.96
CA LEU A 413 10.90 16.49 -21.50
C LEU A 413 10.29 15.67 -22.63
N LEU A 414 9.01 15.28 -22.53
CA LEU A 414 8.30 14.57 -23.59
C LEU A 414 8.12 15.44 -24.83
N THR A 415 7.84 16.73 -24.68
CA THR A 415 7.72 17.68 -25.79
C THR A 415 9.06 17.83 -26.53
N VAL A 416 10.15 18.02 -25.79
CA VAL A 416 11.49 18.10 -26.37
C VAL A 416 11.89 16.79 -27.07
N ALA A 417 11.63 15.64 -26.44
CA ALA A 417 11.98 14.32 -26.99
C ALA A 417 11.22 13.96 -28.28
N ARG A 418 9.98 14.45 -28.42
CA ARG A 418 9.15 14.24 -29.61
C ARG A 418 9.49 15.21 -30.76
N GLY A 419 10.37 16.19 -30.55
CA GLY A 419 10.66 17.24 -31.53
C GLY A 419 9.44 18.10 -31.84
N GLY A 420 8.56 18.30 -30.85
CA GLY A 420 7.38 19.15 -30.96
C GLY A 420 7.75 20.59 -31.28
N PRO A 421 6.83 21.40 -31.85
CA PRO A 421 7.07 22.80 -32.10
C PRO A 421 7.46 23.50 -30.80
N VAL A 422 8.61 24.19 -30.82
CA VAL A 422 9.00 25.05 -29.71
C VAL A 422 8.07 26.25 -29.74
N PRO A 423 7.31 26.53 -28.68
CA PRO A 423 6.41 27.66 -28.67
C PRO A 423 7.21 28.97 -28.89
N GLU A 424 6.82 29.74 -29.89
CA GLU A 424 7.36 31.11 -30.04
C GLU A 424 6.83 31.93 -28.85
N GLU A 425 7.68 32.78 -28.26
CA GLU A 425 7.23 33.65 -27.18
C GLU A 425 6.22 34.65 -27.81
N GLU A 426 4.93 34.49 -27.49
CA GLU A 426 3.97 35.53 -27.73
C GLU A 426 4.38 36.77 -26.91
N VAL A 427 4.79 37.83 -27.59
CA VAL A 427 5.03 39.14 -26.98
C VAL A 427 3.67 39.61 -26.49
N VAL A 428 3.37 39.36 -25.21
CA VAL A 428 2.20 39.99 -24.57
C VAL A 428 2.55 41.46 -24.45
N GLU A 429 2.03 42.27 -25.37
CA GLU A 429 2.09 43.73 -25.23
C GLU A 429 1.46 44.10 -23.88
N PRO A 430 2.12 44.91 -23.04
CA PRO A 430 1.55 45.37 -21.79
C PRO A 430 0.20 46.06 -22.10
N ALA A 431 -0.89 45.58 -21.47
CA ALA A 431 -2.19 46.16 -21.59
C ALA A 431 -2.08 47.67 -21.28
N GLY A 432 -2.25 48.49 -22.31
CA GLY A 432 -2.21 49.94 -22.19
C GLY A 432 -3.18 50.44 -21.10
N PRO A 433 -2.91 51.60 -20.50
CA PRO A 433 -3.71 52.10 -19.41
C PRO A 433 -5.17 52.23 -19.82
N VAL A 434 -6.06 51.54 -19.10
CA VAL A 434 -7.51 51.68 -19.29
C VAL A 434 -7.90 53.13 -18.97
N GLU A 435 -8.14 53.92 -19.97
CA GLU A 435 -8.74 55.27 -19.81
C GLU A 435 -10.08 55.16 -19.08
N ARG A 436 -10.10 55.68 -17.86
CA ARG A 436 -11.35 55.87 -17.12
C ARG A 436 -12.16 56.95 -17.85
N ALA A 437 -13.20 56.58 -18.55
CA ALA A 437 -14.22 57.49 -18.99
C ALA A 437 -14.90 58.12 -17.77
N ALA A 438 -14.57 59.38 -17.53
CA ALA A 438 -15.25 60.24 -16.56
C ALA A 438 -16.61 60.66 -17.16
N GLY A 439 -17.67 60.12 -16.58
CA GLY A 439 -19.04 60.61 -16.83
C GLY A 439 -19.67 60.97 -15.49
N ALA A 440 -19.49 62.24 -15.10
CA ALA A 440 -20.20 62.84 -13.99
C ALA A 440 -21.66 63.07 -14.35
N MET A 441 -22.57 62.69 -13.47
CA MET A 441 -23.83 63.43 -13.32
C MET A 441 -24.23 63.43 -11.86
N ASP A 442 -24.28 64.68 -11.33
CA ASP A 442 -24.75 65.03 -10.00
C ASP A 442 -26.26 64.74 -9.87
N ALA A 443 -26.68 64.27 -8.70
CA ALA A 443 -28.03 64.49 -8.18
C ALA A 443 -28.00 64.48 -6.66
N GLU A 444 -28.33 65.63 -6.08
CA GLU A 444 -28.48 65.95 -4.67
C GLU A 444 -29.65 65.19 -4.00
N PRO A 445 -29.66 65.14 -2.68
CA PRO A 445 -30.64 64.35 -1.91
C PRO A 445 -31.86 65.25 -1.52
N ALA A 446 -33.06 64.72 -1.65
CA ALA A 446 -34.26 65.29 -1.04
C ALA A 446 -34.63 64.60 0.25
N ALA A 447 -34.69 65.38 1.31
CA ALA A 447 -35.19 65.02 2.61
C ALA A 447 -36.70 64.83 2.66
N GLY A 448 -37.23 63.91 3.35
CA GLY A 448 -38.64 63.75 3.64
C GLY A 448 -38.85 62.77 4.82
N ASN A 449 -39.09 63.37 6.00
CA ASN A 449 -39.63 62.71 7.17
C ASN A 449 -41.04 62.18 6.94
N GLU A 450 -41.36 60.99 7.39
CA GLU A 450 -42.59 60.81 8.18
C GLU A 450 -42.58 59.44 8.90
N LYS A 451 -42.96 59.51 10.16
CA LYS A 451 -43.26 58.38 11.08
C LYS A 451 -44.58 57.77 10.68
N VAL A 452 -44.79 56.48 10.97
CA VAL A 452 -45.87 55.94 11.80
C VAL A 452 -45.93 54.42 11.75
N ASP A 453 -45.91 53.82 12.97
CA ASP A 453 -46.54 52.63 13.54
C ASP A 453 -46.41 51.19 13.01
N MET A 454 -45.96 50.41 13.96
CA MET A 454 -46.21 49.01 14.36
C MET A 454 -47.36 48.23 13.65
N ASN A 455 -47.07 47.07 13.09
CA ASN A 455 -47.50 45.75 13.67
C ASN A 455 -47.07 44.58 12.77
N GLY A 456 -46.48 43.58 13.39
CA GLY A 456 -46.73 42.15 13.21
C GLY A 456 -46.45 41.54 11.82
N GLY A 457 -45.52 40.58 11.78
CA GLY A 457 -45.60 39.53 10.78
C GLY A 457 -44.25 39.17 10.14
N GLU A 458 -43.76 38.05 10.56
CA GLU A 458 -42.95 37.06 9.82
C GLU A 458 -41.64 37.51 9.12
N ASN A 459 -40.55 36.98 9.65
CA ASN A 459 -39.19 37.02 9.11
C ASN A 459 -39.11 36.27 7.77
N GLU A 460 -39.04 36.97 6.68
CA GLU A 460 -38.33 36.50 5.49
C GLU A 460 -36.90 37.08 5.57
N ALA A 461 -35.95 36.16 5.82
CA ALA A 461 -34.52 36.48 5.75
C ALA A 461 -34.16 36.67 4.27
N THR A 462 -33.98 37.91 3.87
CA THR A 462 -33.32 38.24 2.61
C THR A 462 -31.89 37.69 2.63
N GLU A 463 -31.64 36.72 1.74
CA GLU A 463 -30.30 36.32 1.37
C GLU A 463 -29.50 37.55 0.88
N ALA A 464 -28.55 37.95 1.71
CA ALA A 464 -27.55 38.90 1.25
C ALA A 464 -26.64 38.15 0.26
N GLU A 465 -26.72 38.53 -1.03
CA GLU A 465 -25.74 38.15 -2.04
C GLU A 465 -24.32 38.45 -1.51
N LYS A 466 -23.61 37.37 -1.15
CA LYS A 466 -22.16 37.43 -0.93
C LYS A 466 -21.52 37.74 -2.28
N VAL A 467 -21.13 38.99 -2.47
CA VAL A 467 -20.24 39.40 -3.57
C VAL A 467 -18.92 38.65 -3.34
N GLU A 468 -18.72 37.59 -4.09
CA GLU A 468 -17.46 36.83 -4.12
C GLU A 468 -16.35 37.79 -4.59
N ALA A 469 -15.31 37.93 -3.75
CA ALA A 469 -14.12 38.67 -4.13
C ALA A 469 -13.51 38.03 -5.40
N PRO A 470 -13.04 38.81 -6.38
CA PRO A 470 -12.47 38.25 -7.61
C PRO A 470 -11.26 37.39 -7.28
N VAL A 471 -11.29 36.13 -7.70
CA VAL A 471 -10.18 35.20 -7.59
C VAL A 471 -8.97 35.79 -8.31
N LYS A 472 -7.90 36.12 -7.59
CA LYS A 472 -6.66 36.61 -8.19
C LYS A 472 -6.06 35.47 -9.01
N LYS A 473 -6.09 35.62 -10.35
CA LYS A 473 -5.38 34.70 -11.24
C LYS A 473 -3.89 34.67 -10.87
N ARG A 474 -3.32 33.49 -10.70
CA ARG A 474 -1.88 33.34 -10.53
C ARG A 474 -1.19 33.65 -11.84
N THR A 475 -0.23 34.55 -11.81
CA THR A 475 0.58 34.92 -12.98
C THR A 475 1.98 34.35 -12.81
N MET A 476 2.60 33.98 -13.92
CA MET A 476 3.99 33.53 -13.91
C MET A 476 4.89 34.68 -13.43
N PRO A 477 5.82 34.42 -12.47
CA PRO A 477 6.77 35.42 -12.01
C PRO A 477 7.64 35.94 -13.18
N GLU A 478 7.98 37.23 -13.16
CA GLU A 478 8.98 37.80 -14.05
C GLU A 478 10.37 37.48 -13.52
N VAL A 479 11.16 36.75 -14.31
CA VAL A 479 12.52 36.35 -13.97
C VAL A 479 13.48 36.87 -15.00
N GLU A 480 14.60 37.45 -14.56
CA GLU A 480 15.70 37.87 -15.45
C GLU A 480 16.39 36.63 -16.05
N ILE A 481 16.38 36.52 -17.37
CA ILE A 481 16.99 35.39 -18.10
C ILE A 481 18.21 35.90 -18.84
N PRO A 482 19.39 35.31 -18.57
CA PRO A 482 20.60 35.58 -19.32
C PRO A 482 20.41 35.39 -20.83
N GLU A 483 21.04 36.24 -21.65
CA GLU A 483 20.87 36.18 -23.12
C GLU A 483 21.22 34.81 -23.69
N GLU A 484 22.23 34.17 -23.12
CA GLU A 484 22.73 32.85 -23.54
C GLU A 484 21.69 31.73 -23.36
N LEU A 485 20.74 31.88 -22.41
CA LEU A 485 19.72 30.88 -22.10
C LEU A 485 18.37 31.15 -22.76
N ARG A 486 18.16 32.32 -23.38
CA ARG A 486 16.90 32.65 -24.02
C ARG A 486 16.51 31.70 -25.14
N GLU A 487 17.51 31.20 -25.87
CA GLU A 487 17.30 30.24 -26.95
C GLU A 487 17.25 28.77 -26.50
N ASN A 488 17.45 28.50 -25.21
CA ASN A 488 17.41 27.13 -24.70
C ASN A 488 16.00 26.52 -24.87
N VAL A 489 15.93 25.41 -25.62
CA VAL A 489 14.68 24.73 -25.98
C VAL A 489 13.92 24.25 -24.76
N LEU A 490 14.62 23.68 -23.77
CA LEU A 490 13.99 23.18 -22.55
C LEU A 490 13.35 24.33 -21.77
N LEU A 491 14.01 25.48 -21.65
CA LEU A 491 13.46 26.64 -20.95
C LEU A 491 12.21 27.21 -21.64
N LYS A 492 12.23 27.32 -22.97
CA LYS A 492 11.06 27.78 -23.73
C LYS A 492 9.85 26.86 -23.51
N VAL A 493 10.07 25.54 -23.57
CA VAL A 493 9.02 24.57 -23.33
C VAL A 493 8.55 24.60 -21.88
N ILE A 494 9.44 24.70 -20.89
CA ILE A 494 9.08 24.84 -19.47
C ILE A 494 8.20 26.06 -19.23
N LYS A 495 8.56 27.24 -19.77
CA LYS A 495 7.75 28.46 -19.63
C LYS A 495 6.32 28.27 -20.20
N HIS A 496 6.21 27.66 -21.37
CA HIS A 496 4.92 27.36 -21.96
C HIS A 496 4.09 26.42 -21.07
N GLN A 497 4.68 25.35 -20.59
CA GLN A 497 3.99 24.40 -19.71
C GLN A 497 3.60 25.01 -18.35
N ILE A 498 4.40 25.94 -17.81
CA ILE A 498 4.03 26.66 -16.58
C ILE A 498 2.76 27.47 -16.80
N ARG A 499 2.61 28.18 -17.94
CA ARG A 499 1.39 28.95 -18.26
C ARG A 499 0.16 28.02 -18.29
N THR A 500 0.27 26.89 -19.00
CA THR A 500 -0.81 25.90 -19.08
C THR A 500 -1.18 25.36 -17.69
N LEU A 501 -0.19 24.98 -16.87
CA LEU A 501 -0.45 24.47 -15.52
C LEU A 501 -1.05 25.52 -14.59
N LEU A 502 -0.64 26.81 -14.70
CA LEU A 502 -1.24 27.89 -13.91
C LEU A 502 -2.70 28.10 -14.27
N GLU A 503 -3.07 28.00 -15.55
CA GLU A 503 -4.46 28.06 -15.99
C GLU A 503 -5.30 26.91 -15.43
N GLU A 504 -4.74 25.70 -15.39
CA GLU A 504 -5.40 24.52 -14.78
C GLU A 504 -5.55 24.66 -13.27
N MET A 505 -4.52 25.20 -12.58
CA MET A 505 -4.55 25.40 -11.11
C MET A 505 -5.64 26.41 -10.68
N ASP A 506 -5.93 27.42 -11.50
CA ASP A 506 -6.93 28.43 -11.17
C ASP A 506 -8.38 27.95 -11.41
N ASN A 507 -8.56 26.89 -12.21
CA ASN A 507 -9.88 26.31 -12.50
C ASN A 507 -10.40 25.35 -11.42
N THR A 508 -9.57 24.92 -10.50
CA THR A 508 -9.96 24.11 -9.35
C THR A 508 -10.08 25.00 -8.12
N LYS A 509 -11.28 25.55 -7.86
CA LYS A 509 -11.58 26.10 -6.54
C LYS A 509 -11.43 24.95 -5.53
N GLU A 510 -10.65 25.15 -4.47
CA GLU A 510 -10.57 24.19 -3.34
C GLU A 510 -11.96 23.91 -2.73
N ASP A 511 -12.91 24.83 -2.90
CA ASP A 511 -14.30 24.72 -2.47
C ASP A 511 -15.19 23.85 -3.38
N ASP A 512 -14.78 23.56 -4.62
CA ASP A 512 -15.53 22.70 -5.56
C ASP A 512 -15.20 21.21 -5.44
N TRP A 513 -14.31 20.83 -4.54
CA TRP A 513 -14.25 19.43 -4.12
C TRP A 513 -15.51 19.14 -3.31
N PRO A 514 -16.37 18.19 -3.77
CA PRO A 514 -17.57 17.85 -3.04
C PRO A 514 -17.15 17.46 -1.63
N SER A 515 -17.44 18.32 -0.67
CA SER A 515 -17.19 18.13 0.76
C SER A 515 -18.00 16.95 1.31
N GLU A 516 -18.99 16.51 0.56
CA GLU A 516 -19.74 15.27 0.72
C GLU A 516 -19.85 14.61 -0.67
N ARG A 517 -19.03 13.61 -0.95
CA ARG A 517 -19.52 12.57 -1.82
C ARG A 517 -20.73 11.99 -1.09
N GLU A 518 -21.92 12.34 -1.52
CA GLU A 518 -23.04 11.41 -1.45
C GLU A 518 -22.50 10.12 -2.04
N LYS A 519 -22.11 9.20 -1.16
CA LYS A 519 -21.79 7.85 -1.57
C LYS A 519 -23.07 7.38 -2.25
N PRO A 520 -23.07 7.08 -3.57
CA PRO A 520 -24.21 6.36 -4.11
C PRO A 520 -24.34 5.19 -3.17
N ALA A 521 -25.56 4.99 -2.62
CA ALA A 521 -25.84 3.86 -1.75
C ALA A 521 -25.36 2.62 -2.51
N ARG A 522 -24.14 2.20 -2.25
CA ARG A 522 -23.58 0.95 -2.78
C ARG A 522 -24.44 -0.09 -2.13
N GLY A 523 -25.34 -0.66 -2.94
CA GLY A 523 -26.07 -1.83 -2.54
C GLY A 523 -25.05 -2.75 -1.92
N VAL A 524 -25.22 -3.04 -0.63
CA VAL A 524 -24.42 -3.99 0.12
C VAL A 524 -24.39 -5.24 -0.74
N ARG A 525 -23.26 -5.54 -1.38
CA ARG A 525 -23.12 -6.86 -2.01
C ARG A 525 -23.20 -7.83 -0.85
N PRO A 526 -24.18 -8.75 -0.82
CA PRO A 526 -24.28 -9.69 0.28
C PRO A 526 -22.95 -10.42 0.37
N CYS A 527 -22.34 -10.38 1.54
CA CYS A 527 -21.18 -11.21 1.84
C CYS A 527 -21.59 -12.67 1.61
N PRO A 528 -20.78 -13.52 0.97
CA PRO A 528 -21.12 -14.93 0.77
C PRO A 528 -21.47 -15.68 2.06
N MET A 529 -21.19 -15.12 3.23
CA MET A 529 -21.54 -15.69 4.53
C MET A 529 -22.95 -15.36 5.01
N ASP A 530 -23.64 -14.33 4.47
CA ASP A 530 -24.99 -13.95 4.95
C ASP A 530 -26.12 -14.80 4.37
N ALA A 531 -25.82 -15.66 3.39
CA ALA A 531 -26.81 -16.61 2.84
C ALA A 531 -27.13 -17.80 3.75
N LEU A 532 -26.49 -17.93 4.92
CA LEU A 532 -26.66 -19.06 5.85
C LEU A 532 -27.54 -18.76 7.06
N SER A 533 -28.14 -17.57 7.16
CA SER A 533 -29.01 -17.21 8.31
C SER A 533 -30.50 -17.43 8.08
N PHE A 534 -30.93 -17.91 6.90
CA PHE A 534 -32.31 -18.21 6.59
C PHE A 534 -32.46 -19.57 5.87
N MET A 535 -32.13 -20.66 6.56
CA MET A 535 -32.70 -21.98 6.38
C MET A 535 -32.47 -22.82 7.63
#